data_e8ebc749c93fab07b0be5ef58af39217
#
_entry.id   e8ebc749c93fab07b0be5ef58af39217
#
_cell.length_a   1.000
_cell.length_b   1.000
_cell.length_c   1.000
_cell.angle_alpha   90.00
_cell.angle_beta   90.00
_cell.angle_gamma   90.00
#
_symmetry.space_group_name_H-M   'P 1'
#
loop_
_entity.id
_entity.type
_entity.pdbx_description
1 polymer ?
#
loop_
_entity_poly.entity_id
_entity_poly.type
_entity_poly.pdbx_seq_one_letter_code
_entity_poly.pdbx_strand_id
1 'polypeptide(L)'
;MNKSEFRIYRGIVVNNDDPKKGGRVQVRIFELHGMSENATPGQYPVTSGEKDTKYNQIQENDLPWAEVMQSIDYIGYYPAPSDGSDEYANNIDGKGSKSGYKTITRSGKYPGFGYNVILTPGTWVFCVLDNNNPNLPIVIGCIAADNEIHKNTKPKNTRVYDSITGHYEEWSDEDGNIIFHHRTGTTITMNKDGEMTINTVKNKKEYTQENNLLHVDGEQNEYVKKDVNEKYDANHNLNVKSNEKLEVGSDRTRKVGGNENVTVSGNQNINVSGSETISAGPSITMSAGVIKLN
;
A
#
# COMPACT_ATOMS: atom_id res chain seq x y z
N MET A 1 -16.84 -38.66 -34.39
CA MET A 1 -16.41 -37.50 -33.54
C MET A 1 -14.91 -37.63 -33.35
N ASN A 2 -14.10 -36.84 -34.05
CA ASN A 2 -12.68 -36.74 -33.77
C ASN A 2 -12.54 -36.14 -32.37
N LYS A 3 -11.92 -36.87 -31.44
CA LYS A 3 -11.54 -36.32 -30.17
C LYS A 3 -10.52 -35.23 -30.45
N SER A 4 -10.90 -33.95 -30.30
CA SER A 4 -9.93 -32.87 -30.30
C SER A 4 -9.04 -33.08 -29.08
N GLU A 5 -7.76 -33.41 -29.30
CA GLU A 5 -6.80 -33.50 -28.22
C GLU A 5 -6.63 -32.12 -27.61
N PHE A 6 -6.94 -31.99 -26.34
CA PHE A 6 -6.64 -30.79 -25.57
C PHE A 6 -5.12 -30.80 -25.29
N ARG A 7 -4.40 -29.81 -25.82
CA ARG A 7 -2.97 -29.64 -25.63
C ARG A 7 -2.64 -28.38 -24.88
N ILE A 8 -1.68 -28.51 -23.98
CA ILE A 8 -1.10 -27.36 -23.26
C ILE A 8 0.29 -27.14 -23.86
N TYR A 9 0.57 -25.93 -24.26
CA TYR A 9 1.82 -25.51 -24.87
C TYR A 9 2.62 -24.65 -23.89
N ARG A 10 3.94 -24.73 -23.94
CA ARG A 10 4.84 -23.80 -23.27
C ARG A 10 5.18 -22.64 -24.18
N GLY A 11 5.24 -21.46 -23.59
CA GLY A 11 5.65 -20.25 -24.30
C GLY A 11 6.34 -19.27 -23.39
N ILE A 12 6.85 -18.21 -23.99
CA ILE A 12 7.42 -17.06 -23.31
C ILE A 12 6.75 -15.79 -23.83
N VAL A 13 6.44 -14.88 -22.90
CA VAL A 13 5.92 -13.56 -23.27
C VAL A 13 7.05 -12.75 -23.89
N VAL A 14 6.82 -12.19 -25.07
CA VAL A 14 7.79 -11.35 -25.77
C VAL A 14 7.38 -9.89 -25.83
N ASN A 15 6.08 -9.60 -25.76
CA ASN A 15 5.55 -8.25 -25.81
C ASN A 15 4.25 -8.16 -25.01
N ASN A 16 4.08 -7.09 -24.25
CA ASN A 16 2.88 -6.79 -23.45
C ASN A 16 2.26 -5.42 -23.76
N ASP A 17 2.78 -4.70 -24.75
CA ASP A 17 2.23 -3.41 -25.19
C ASP A 17 1.09 -3.64 -26.18
N ASP A 18 -0.06 -4.10 -25.69
CA ASP A 18 -1.23 -4.40 -26.49
C ASP A 18 -1.83 -3.12 -27.11
N PRO A 19 -1.83 -2.99 -28.45
CA PRO A 19 -2.35 -1.82 -29.12
C PRO A 19 -3.85 -1.58 -28.89
N LYS A 20 -4.58 -2.64 -28.52
CA LYS A 20 -6.00 -2.55 -28.14
C LYS A 20 -6.22 -2.25 -26.67
N LYS A 21 -5.14 -2.19 -25.86
CA LYS A 21 -5.18 -1.99 -24.39
C LYS A 21 -6.11 -3.00 -23.68
N GLY A 22 -6.19 -4.22 -24.21
CA GLY A 22 -7.00 -5.30 -23.68
C GLY A 22 -6.27 -6.21 -22.69
N GLY A 23 -5.00 -5.88 -22.35
CA GLY A 23 -4.18 -6.71 -21.45
C GLY A 23 -3.68 -8.01 -22.08
N ARG A 24 -3.75 -8.11 -23.44
CA ARG A 24 -3.21 -9.24 -24.17
C ARG A 24 -1.69 -9.16 -24.23
N VAL A 25 -1.06 -10.30 -24.49
CA VAL A 25 0.40 -10.42 -24.67
C VAL A 25 0.73 -11.17 -25.94
N GLN A 26 1.85 -10.86 -26.56
CA GLN A 26 2.39 -11.72 -27.61
C GLN A 26 3.25 -12.80 -26.96
N VAL A 27 2.95 -14.04 -27.31
CA VAL A 27 3.62 -15.23 -26.76
C VAL A 27 4.28 -16.02 -27.87
N ARG A 28 5.55 -16.31 -27.68
CA ARG A 28 6.22 -17.30 -28.52
C ARG A 28 5.99 -18.70 -27.95
N ILE A 29 5.19 -19.48 -28.62
CA ILE A 29 4.95 -20.89 -28.31
C ILE A 29 5.96 -21.72 -29.12
N PHE A 30 6.91 -22.38 -28.44
CA PHE A 30 8.06 -23.00 -29.11
C PHE A 30 7.68 -24.06 -30.11
N GLU A 31 6.68 -24.86 -29.80
CA GLU A 31 6.22 -25.95 -30.70
C GLU A 31 5.55 -25.43 -31.98
N LEU A 32 5.01 -24.18 -31.94
CA LEU A 32 4.29 -23.60 -33.06
C LEU A 32 5.09 -22.54 -33.82
N HIS A 33 5.84 -21.71 -33.06
CA HIS A 33 6.48 -20.51 -33.58
C HIS A 33 8.00 -20.64 -33.72
N GLY A 34 8.57 -21.78 -33.26
CA GLY A 34 10.02 -22.00 -33.21
C GLY A 34 10.73 -21.09 -32.20
N MET A 35 12.05 -21.18 -32.15
CA MET A 35 12.91 -20.38 -31.31
C MET A 35 13.22 -19.04 -31.99
N SER A 36 13.41 -17.97 -31.21
CA SER A 36 13.93 -16.70 -31.74
C SER A 36 15.39 -16.88 -32.19
N GLU A 37 15.81 -16.21 -33.28
CA GLU A 37 17.20 -16.17 -33.72
C GLU A 37 18.16 -15.64 -32.66
N ASN A 38 17.65 -14.82 -31.72
CA ASN A 38 18.41 -14.24 -30.63
C ASN A 38 18.37 -15.03 -29.31
N ALA A 39 17.79 -16.25 -29.34
CA ALA A 39 17.73 -17.08 -28.16
C ALA A 39 19.13 -17.59 -27.78
N THR A 40 19.60 -17.23 -26.60
CA THR A 40 20.86 -17.74 -26.06
C THR A 40 20.71 -19.24 -25.74
N PRO A 41 21.61 -20.10 -26.22
CA PRO A 41 21.59 -21.53 -25.87
C PRO A 41 21.62 -21.72 -24.34
N GLY A 42 20.68 -22.48 -23.81
CA GLY A 42 20.49 -22.69 -22.36
C GLY A 42 19.45 -21.85 -21.71
N GLN A 43 18.93 -20.79 -22.35
CA GLN A 43 17.87 -19.94 -21.86
C GLN A 43 16.46 -20.52 -22.12
N TYR A 44 16.36 -21.49 -23.04
CA TYR A 44 15.11 -22.15 -23.39
C TYR A 44 15.29 -23.67 -23.26
N PRO A 45 14.29 -24.43 -22.83
CA PRO A 45 14.36 -25.86 -22.81
C PRO A 45 14.53 -26.35 -24.25
N VAL A 46 15.68 -26.92 -24.55
CA VAL A 46 15.94 -27.56 -25.82
C VAL A 46 15.17 -28.89 -25.82
N THR A 47 13.98 -28.90 -26.38
CA THR A 47 13.33 -30.14 -26.72
C THR A 47 14.09 -30.73 -27.89
N SER A 48 14.83 -31.79 -27.63
CA SER A 48 15.46 -32.74 -28.56
C SER A 48 15.57 -32.32 -30.04
N GLY A 49 16.69 -31.78 -30.43
CA GLY A 49 17.50 -32.21 -31.58
C GLY A 49 17.01 -32.01 -33.00
N GLU A 50 15.80 -31.72 -33.31
CA GLU A 50 15.35 -31.39 -34.66
C GLU A 50 15.15 -29.89 -34.83
N LYS A 51 16.06 -29.28 -35.57
CA LYS A 51 15.86 -27.94 -36.14
C LYS A 51 14.73 -28.04 -37.16
N ASP A 52 13.49 -27.90 -36.71
CA ASP A 52 12.38 -27.74 -37.64
C ASP A 52 12.44 -26.29 -38.17
N THR A 53 13.14 -26.17 -39.30
CA THR A 53 13.39 -24.89 -39.99
C THR A 53 12.12 -24.18 -40.46
N LYS A 54 10.98 -24.86 -40.40
CA LYS A 54 9.71 -24.34 -40.89
C LYS A 54 9.10 -23.26 -39.97
N TYR A 55 9.40 -23.29 -38.68
CA TYR A 55 8.82 -22.39 -37.67
C TYR A 55 9.83 -21.37 -37.09
N ASN A 56 11.09 -21.45 -37.52
CA ASN A 56 12.17 -20.59 -37.01
C ASN A 56 12.10 -19.14 -37.50
N GLN A 57 11.07 -18.72 -38.22
CA GLN A 57 11.07 -17.45 -38.94
C GLN A 57 9.92 -16.52 -38.58
N ILE A 58 9.09 -16.84 -37.58
CA ILE A 58 8.04 -15.91 -37.17
C ILE A 58 8.70 -14.80 -36.35
N GLN A 59 8.70 -13.57 -36.89
CA GLN A 59 9.18 -12.41 -36.20
C GLN A 59 8.32 -12.12 -34.96
N GLU A 60 8.89 -11.48 -33.95
CA GLU A 60 8.15 -11.19 -32.71
C GLU A 60 6.89 -10.34 -32.98
N ASN A 61 6.98 -9.39 -33.89
CA ASN A 61 5.86 -8.53 -34.29
C ASN A 61 4.73 -9.26 -34.98
N ASP A 62 5.02 -10.43 -35.58
CA ASP A 62 4.04 -11.25 -36.32
C ASP A 62 3.39 -12.33 -35.44
N LEU A 63 3.81 -12.43 -34.18
CA LEU A 63 3.22 -13.37 -33.24
C LEU A 63 1.77 -12.96 -32.90
N PRO A 64 0.87 -13.95 -32.72
CA PRO A 64 -0.50 -13.64 -32.35
C PRO A 64 -0.59 -13.06 -30.94
N TRP A 65 -1.58 -12.20 -30.74
CA TRP A 65 -1.92 -11.66 -29.43
C TRP A 65 -2.73 -12.69 -28.65
N ALA A 66 -2.17 -13.19 -27.56
CA ALA A 66 -2.80 -14.12 -26.64
C ALA A 66 -3.68 -13.38 -25.64
N GLU A 67 -4.88 -13.86 -25.41
CA GLU A 67 -5.66 -13.46 -24.24
C GLU A 67 -5.04 -14.04 -22.98
N VAL A 68 -5.12 -13.31 -21.86
CA VAL A 68 -4.62 -13.76 -20.56
C VAL A 68 -5.80 -14.14 -19.68
N MET A 69 -5.86 -15.40 -19.27
CA MET A 69 -6.88 -15.86 -18.33
C MET A 69 -6.74 -15.10 -17.01
N GLN A 70 -7.80 -14.50 -16.55
CA GLN A 70 -7.84 -13.78 -15.31
C GLN A 70 -8.25 -14.69 -14.14
N SER A 71 -8.03 -14.22 -12.91
CA SER A 71 -8.49 -14.91 -11.72
C SER A 71 -10.02 -15.03 -11.69
N ILE A 72 -10.55 -16.00 -10.96
CA ILE A 72 -11.99 -16.27 -10.85
C ILE A 72 -12.77 -15.11 -10.20
N ASP A 73 -12.10 -14.24 -9.47
CA ASP A 73 -12.64 -13.03 -8.88
C ASP A 73 -12.61 -11.81 -9.83
N TYR A 74 -12.08 -11.99 -11.05
CA TYR A 74 -12.09 -10.96 -12.06
C TYR A 74 -13.49 -10.80 -12.69
N ILE A 75 -14.03 -9.60 -12.59
CA ILE A 75 -15.31 -9.24 -13.20
C ILE A 75 -15.04 -8.36 -14.42
N GLY A 76 -15.09 -8.97 -15.62
CA GLY A 76 -14.73 -8.31 -16.88
C GLY A 76 -15.71 -7.23 -17.34
N TYR A 77 -16.97 -7.33 -16.92
CA TYR A 77 -18.01 -6.36 -17.23
C TYR A 77 -18.97 -6.22 -16.07
N TYR A 78 -19.16 -5.01 -15.61
CA TYR A 78 -20.20 -4.65 -14.66
C TYR A 78 -21.13 -3.65 -15.33
N PRO A 79 -22.42 -3.99 -15.55
CA PRO A 79 -23.36 -3.02 -16.08
C PRO A 79 -23.48 -1.86 -15.09
N ALA A 80 -23.31 -0.64 -15.60
CA ALA A 80 -23.56 0.54 -14.78
C ALA A 80 -25.01 0.51 -14.29
N PRO A 81 -25.29 0.89 -13.03
CA PRO A 81 -26.66 1.11 -12.58
C PRO A 81 -27.34 2.09 -13.51
N SER A 82 -28.58 1.83 -13.82
CA SER A 82 -29.37 2.64 -14.74
C SER A 82 -29.64 4.07 -14.25
N ASP A 83 -29.38 4.35 -12.99
CA ASP A 83 -29.59 5.64 -12.34
C ASP A 83 -28.34 6.54 -12.26
N GLY A 84 -27.18 6.06 -12.76
CA GLY A 84 -25.95 6.82 -12.75
C GLY A 84 -25.34 7.08 -11.35
N SER A 85 -25.81 6.35 -10.34
CA SER A 85 -25.47 6.58 -8.93
C SER A 85 -24.13 5.98 -8.49
N ASP A 86 -23.47 5.18 -9.32
CA ASP A 86 -22.18 4.56 -9.00
C ASP A 86 -21.01 5.42 -9.43
N GLU A 87 -20.69 6.33 -8.63
CA GLU A 87 -19.43 7.05 -8.72
C GLU A 87 -18.49 6.62 -7.58
N TYR A 88 -17.31 6.08 -7.86
CA TYR A 88 -16.23 5.89 -6.90
C TYR A 88 -15.02 6.70 -7.33
N ALA A 89 -14.66 7.73 -6.60
CA ALA A 89 -13.34 8.32 -6.74
C ALA A 89 -12.75 8.64 -5.39
N ASN A 90 -11.59 8.10 -5.15
CA ASN A 90 -10.74 8.48 -4.04
C ASN A 90 -10.02 9.78 -4.36
N ASN A 91 -10.44 10.89 -3.80
CA ASN A 91 -9.64 12.10 -3.74
C ASN A 91 -8.93 12.16 -2.39
N ILE A 92 -7.84 11.45 -2.26
CA ILE A 92 -6.92 11.58 -1.13
C ILE A 92 -5.91 12.69 -1.47
N ASP A 93 -6.36 13.89 -1.71
CA ASP A 93 -5.45 15.02 -1.93
C ASP A 93 -5.20 15.87 -0.67
N GLY A 94 -5.85 15.50 0.44
CA GLY A 94 -5.64 16.16 1.73
C GLY A 94 -6.06 17.63 1.79
N LYS A 95 -6.76 18.14 0.80
CA LYS A 95 -7.16 19.56 0.71
C LYS A 95 -8.55 19.88 1.25
N GLY A 96 -9.10 19.03 2.11
CA GLY A 96 -10.33 19.36 2.85
C GLY A 96 -11.56 19.61 1.99
N SER A 97 -11.60 19.09 0.79
CA SER A 97 -12.80 19.08 -0.04
C SER A 97 -13.86 18.21 0.62
N LYS A 98 -15.08 18.72 0.70
CA LYS A 98 -16.22 18.08 1.38
C LYS A 98 -16.65 16.73 0.83
N SER A 99 -15.98 16.19 -0.18
CA SER A 99 -16.19 14.86 -0.69
C SER A 99 -14.85 14.18 -0.86
N GLY A 100 -14.45 13.39 0.10
CA GLY A 100 -13.31 12.50 -0.01
C GLY A 100 -13.48 11.42 -1.08
N TYR A 101 -14.63 11.34 -1.70
CA TYR A 101 -14.97 10.37 -2.72
C TYR A 101 -15.60 11.09 -3.90
N LYS A 102 -14.90 11.12 -4.98
CA LYS A 102 -15.47 11.49 -6.26
C LYS A 102 -15.76 10.20 -7.00
N THR A 103 -16.99 9.93 -7.18
CA THR A 103 -17.53 8.78 -7.85
C THR A 103 -17.05 8.75 -9.30
N ILE A 104 -16.55 7.62 -9.74
CA ILE A 104 -16.29 7.38 -11.16
C ILE A 104 -17.57 6.85 -11.75
N THR A 105 -18.24 7.63 -12.60
CA THR A 105 -19.42 7.17 -13.32
C THR A 105 -19.04 5.97 -14.17
N ARG A 106 -19.54 4.80 -13.83
CA ARG A 106 -19.35 3.58 -14.59
C ARG A 106 -20.21 3.59 -15.83
N SER A 107 -19.72 4.18 -16.88
CA SER A 107 -20.45 4.23 -18.17
C SER A 107 -20.18 2.98 -19.01
N GLY A 108 -20.37 1.78 -18.55
CA GLY A 108 -20.28 0.53 -19.34
C GLY A 108 -18.96 0.27 -20.10
N LYS A 109 -17.94 1.08 -19.90
CA LYS A 109 -16.61 1.01 -20.58
C LYS A 109 -15.45 0.76 -19.62
N TYR A 110 -15.73 0.29 -18.42
CA TYR A 110 -14.69 0.06 -17.45
C TYR A 110 -13.97 -1.26 -17.70
N PRO A 111 -12.63 -1.25 -17.56
CA PRO A 111 -11.89 -2.49 -17.41
C PRO A 111 -12.41 -3.23 -16.18
N GLY A 112 -12.38 -4.54 -16.21
CA GLY A 112 -12.91 -5.38 -15.15
C GLY A 112 -12.29 -5.11 -13.77
N PHE A 113 -12.92 -5.67 -12.75
CA PHE A 113 -12.48 -5.64 -11.36
C PHE A 113 -11.82 -6.95 -10.97
N GLY A 114 -11.08 -6.94 -9.89
CA GLY A 114 -10.35 -8.08 -9.36
C GLY A 114 -8.86 -7.99 -9.62
N TYR A 115 -8.16 -9.07 -9.41
CA TYR A 115 -6.73 -9.13 -9.68
C TYR A 115 -6.48 -9.05 -11.18
N ASN A 116 -5.86 -7.98 -11.62
CA ASN A 116 -5.44 -7.79 -13.00
C ASN A 116 -3.90 -7.74 -13.04
N VAL A 117 -3.29 -8.80 -13.53
CA VAL A 117 -1.84 -8.91 -13.65
C VAL A 117 -1.47 -8.80 -15.13
N ILE A 118 -0.62 -7.84 -15.45
CA ILE A 118 -0.01 -7.72 -16.78
C ILE A 118 1.28 -8.51 -16.76
N LEU A 119 1.36 -9.51 -17.63
CA LEU A 119 2.55 -10.34 -17.78
C LEU A 119 3.67 -9.52 -18.45
N THR A 120 4.86 -9.60 -17.90
CA THR A 120 6.04 -8.91 -18.45
C THR A 120 6.75 -9.78 -19.49
N PRO A 121 7.41 -9.17 -20.50
CA PRO A 121 8.29 -9.91 -21.41
C PRO A 121 9.33 -10.71 -20.62
N GLY A 122 9.58 -11.95 -21.06
CA GLY A 122 10.41 -12.91 -20.36
C GLY A 122 9.64 -13.86 -19.45
N THR A 123 8.37 -13.60 -19.14
CA THR A 123 7.56 -14.51 -18.32
C THR A 123 7.26 -15.81 -19.05
N TRP A 124 7.55 -16.93 -18.41
CA TRP A 124 7.18 -18.26 -18.89
C TRP A 124 5.71 -18.55 -18.62
N VAL A 125 5.03 -19.07 -19.63
CA VAL A 125 3.58 -19.29 -19.58
C VAL A 125 3.17 -20.65 -20.15
N PHE A 126 2.02 -21.11 -19.67
CA PHE A 126 1.25 -22.16 -20.32
C PHE A 126 0.15 -21.55 -21.16
N CYS A 127 -0.01 -22.08 -22.38
CA CYS A 127 -1.03 -21.65 -23.32
C CYS A 127 -1.88 -22.83 -23.79
N VAL A 128 -3.13 -22.52 -24.11
CA VAL A 128 -4.04 -23.35 -24.89
C VAL A 128 -4.44 -22.58 -26.14
N LEU A 129 -4.96 -23.29 -27.16
CA LEU A 129 -5.42 -22.67 -28.38
C LEU A 129 -6.96 -22.72 -28.43
N ASP A 130 -7.59 -21.59 -28.60
CA ASP A 130 -9.04 -21.57 -28.79
C ASP A 130 -9.40 -22.27 -30.10
N ASN A 131 -10.28 -23.27 -30.01
CA ASN A 131 -10.68 -24.12 -31.13
C ASN A 131 -9.50 -24.74 -31.93
N ASN A 132 -8.36 -25.01 -31.27
CA ASN A 132 -7.11 -25.47 -31.91
C ASN A 132 -6.55 -24.49 -32.95
N ASN A 133 -6.90 -23.20 -32.87
CA ASN A 133 -6.42 -22.19 -33.79
C ASN A 133 -5.11 -21.57 -33.27
N PRO A 134 -3.97 -21.75 -33.96
CA PRO A 134 -2.69 -21.17 -33.52
C PRO A 134 -2.65 -19.65 -33.48
N ASN A 135 -3.60 -18.97 -34.12
CA ASN A 135 -3.72 -17.51 -34.08
C ASN A 135 -4.56 -17.00 -32.89
N LEU A 136 -5.14 -17.89 -32.09
CA LEU A 136 -5.95 -17.56 -30.93
C LEU A 136 -5.42 -18.26 -29.66
N PRO A 137 -4.20 -17.96 -29.25
CA PRO A 137 -3.68 -18.50 -28.00
C PRO A 137 -4.30 -17.82 -26.78
N ILE A 138 -4.48 -18.61 -25.73
CA ILE A 138 -4.93 -18.15 -24.42
C ILE A 138 -3.88 -18.55 -23.39
N VAL A 139 -3.33 -17.61 -22.67
CA VAL A 139 -2.44 -17.86 -21.53
C VAL A 139 -3.28 -18.28 -20.33
N ILE A 140 -3.03 -19.46 -19.80
CA ILE A 140 -3.78 -20.04 -18.67
C ILE A 140 -3.01 -20.06 -17.35
N GLY A 141 -1.74 -19.70 -17.35
CA GLY A 141 -0.91 -19.64 -16.15
C GLY A 141 0.53 -19.31 -16.44
N CYS A 142 1.28 -18.99 -15.39
CA CYS A 142 2.71 -18.73 -15.43
C CYS A 142 3.49 -19.94 -14.90
N ILE A 143 4.73 -20.07 -15.32
CA ILE A 143 5.67 -21.09 -14.85
C ILE A 143 6.85 -20.32 -14.25
N ALA A 144 7.19 -20.62 -13.00
CA ALA A 144 8.45 -20.14 -12.43
C ALA A 144 9.61 -20.95 -13.05
N ALA A 145 10.62 -20.25 -13.56
CA ALA A 145 11.88 -20.87 -13.92
C ALA A 145 12.74 -21.12 -12.68
N ASP A 146 13.83 -21.88 -12.85
CA ASP A 146 14.82 -22.09 -11.80
C ASP A 146 15.33 -20.74 -11.30
N ASN A 147 15.33 -20.52 -9.98
CA ASN A 147 15.71 -19.27 -9.30
C ASN A 147 14.76 -18.06 -9.44
N GLU A 148 13.58 -18.20 -10.01
CA GLU A 148 12.58 -17.14 -10.06
C GLU A 148 11.67 -17.11 -8.81
N ILE A 149 11.72 -18.16 -8.00
CA ILE A 149 10.96 -18.18 -6.75
C ILE A 149 11.66 -17.28 -5.74
N HIS A 150 10.89 -16.37 -5.13
CA HIS A 150 11.44 -15.45 -4.14
C HIS A 150 12.12 -16.21 -2.98
N LYS A 151 13.30 -15.74 -2.56
CA LYS A 151 14.14 -16.40 -1.54
C LYS A 151 13.45 -16.62 -0.18
N ASN A 152 12.44 -15.81 0.13
CA ASN A 152 11.66 -15.93 1.37
C ASN A 152 10.50 -16.93 1.23
N THR A 153 10.23 -17.40 0.01
CA THR A 153 9.24 -18.46 -0.19
C THR A 153 9.78 -19.76 0.40
N LYS A 154 9.19 -20.18 1.49
CA LYS A 154 9.54 -21.42 2.18
C LYS A 154 8.56 -22.53 1.76
N PRO A 155 8.99 -23.82 1.74
CA PRO A 155 8.10 -24.93 1.38
C PRO A 155 6.85 -25.04 2.24
N LYS A 156 6.87 -24.41 3.43
CA LYS A 156 5.76 -24.39 4.38
C LYS A 156 5.28 -22.95 4.57
N ASN A 157 4.19 -22.59 3.91
CA ASN A 157 3.26 -21.54 4.33
C ASN A 157 3.69 -20.07 4.16
N THR A 158 4.72 -19.74 3.41
CA THR A 158 5.00 -18.32 3.11
C THR A 158 4.39 -17.96 1.76
N ARG A 159 3.55 -16.95 1.75
CA ARG A 159 3.00 -16.35 0.53
C ARG A 159 3.71 -15.03 0.29
N VAL A 160 4.25 -14.87 -0.89
CA VAL A 160 4.95 -13.63 -1.28
C VAL A 160 4.30 -13.11 -2.55
N TYR A 161 3.87 -11.87 -2.50
CA TYR A 161 3.57 -11.09 -3.69
C TYR A 161 4.69 -10.09 -3.88
N ASP A 162 5.39 -10.16 -4.99
CA ASP A 162 6.57 -9.34 -5.26
C ASP A 162 6.39 -8.59 -6.58
N SER A 163 6.73 -7.32 -6.60
CA SER A 163 6.72 -6.52 -7.80
C SER A 163 8.13 -6.35 -8.36
N ILE A 164 8.26 -6.21 -9.66
CA ILE A 164 9.54 -5.98 -10.35
C ILE A 164 10.31 -4.76 -9.80
N THR A 165 9.63 -3.84 -9.13
CA THR A 165 10.22 -2.63 -8.54
C THR A 165 10.60 -2.78 -7.07
N GLY A 166 10.41 -3.97 -6.46
CA GLY A 166 10.77 -4.27 -5.08
C GLY A 166 9.72 -3.87 -4.03
N HIS A 167 8.46 -3.73 -4.43
CA HIS A 167 7.36 -3.72 -3.48
C HIS A 167 6.93 -5.15 -3.22
N TYR A 168 6.70 -5.53 -1.98
CA TYR A 168 6.22 -6.88 -1.69
C TYR A 168 5.22 -6.92 -0.55
N GLU A 169 4.45 -7.99 -0.55
CA GLU A 169 3.56 -8.41 0.51
C GLU A 169 3.96 -9.84 0.91
N GLU A 170 4.24 -10.07 2.18
CA GLU A 170 4.65 -11.36 2.70
C GLU A 170 3.69 -11.79 3.81
N TRP A 171 3.19 -13.01 3.70
CA TRP A 171 2.36 -13.67 4.69
C TRP A 171 3.04 -14.97 5.07
N SER A 172 3.63 -15.01 6.24
CA SER A 172 4.35 -16.18 6.74
C SER A 172 3.53 -16.88 7.80
N ASP A 173 2.91 -17.99 7.44
CA ASP A 173 2.19 -18.82 8.41
C ASP A 173 3.19 -19.54 9.36
N GLU A 174 4.43 -19.75 8.93
CA GLU A 174 5.47 -20.37 9.77
C GLU A 174 5.96 -19.43 10.86
N ASP A 175 6.22 -18.17 10.52
CA ASP A 175 6.73 -17.16 11.44
C ASP A 175 5.60 -16.32 12.06
N GLY A 176 4.36 -16.47 11.56
CA GLY A 176 3.20 -15.69 11.98
C GLY A 176 3.27 -14.21 11.64
N ASN A 177 4.06 -13.83 10.64
CA ASN A 177 4.26 -12.43 10.27
C ASN A 177 3.47 -12.06 9.02
N ILE A 178 2.97 -10.81 9.00
CA ILE A 178 2.42 -10.16 7.80
C ILE A 178 3.23 -8.89 7.56
N ILE A 179 3.76 -8.72 6.35
CA ILE A 179 4.61 -7.58 5.99
C ILE A 179 4.12 -6.95 4.69
N PHE A 180 3.86 -5.65 4.72
CA PHE A 180 3.68 -4.81 3.53
C PHE A 180 4.91 -3.94 3.37
N HIS A 181 5.64 -4.10 2.27
CA HIS A 181 6.90 -3.41 2.04
C HIS A 181 6.86 -2.53 0.79
N HIS A 182 7.24 -1.28 0.96
CA HIS A 182 7.51 -0.37 -0.15
C HIS A 182 9.02 -0.35 -0.44
N ARG A 183 9.40 -0.34 -1.72
CA ARG A 183 10.81 -0.38 -2.18
C ARG A 183 11.76 0.63 -1.52
N THR A 184 11.25 1.72 -0.95
CA THR A 184 12.06 2.72 -0.23
C THR A 184 12.34 2.36 1.22
N GLY A 185 11.82 1.23 1.71
CA GLY A 185 11.98 0.78 3.09
C GLY A 185 10.85 1.16 4.04
N THR A 186 9.79 1.83 3.55
CA THR A 186 8.57 2.01 4.36
C THR A 186 7.86 0.67 4.49
N THR A 187 7.51 0.29 5.73
CA THR A 187 6.89 -1.01 6.04
C THR A 187 5.72 -0.88 7.00
N ILE A 188 4.77 -1.81 6.86
CA ILE A 188 3.81 -2.15 7.90
C ILE A 188 4.03 -3.63 8.22
N THR A 189 4.28 -3.94 9.47
CA THR A 189 4.54 -5.31 9.91
C THR A 189 3.62 -5.66 11.07
N MET A 190 3.01 -6.84 11.01
CA MET A 190 2.35 -7.47 12.14
C MET A 190 3.11 -8.76 12.46
N ASN A 191 3.54 -8.95 13.70
CA ASN A 191 4.24 -10.15 14.12
C ASN A 191 3.30 -11.20 14.71
N LYS A 192 3.84 -12.37 15.03
CA LYS A 192 3.09 -13.51 15.60
C LYS A 192 2.41 -13.21 16.95
N ASP A 193 2.90 -12.21 17.68
CA ASP A 193 2.39 -11.82 18.98
C ASP A 193 1.31 -10.73 18.88
N GLY A 194 0.97 -10.32 17.65
CA GLY A 194 -0.04 -9.30 17.35
C GLY A 194 0.47 -7.87 17.45
N GLU A 195 1.77 -7.66 17.61
CA GLU A 195 2.34 -6.31 17.58
C GLU A 195 2.36 -5.75 16.16
N MET A 196 1.91 -4.52 16.01
CA MET A 196 1.93 -3.80 14.75
C MET A 196 2.98 -2.71 14.77
N THR A 197 3.85 -2.72 13.77
CA THR A 197 4.88 -1.68 13.56
C THR A 197 4.65 -0.99 12.22
N ILE A 198 4.62 0.35 12.24
CA ILE A 198 4.61 1.18 11.03
C ILE A 198 5.92 1.95 10.98
N ASN A 199 6.78 1.60 10.03
CA ASN A 199 8.03 2.30 9.78
C ASN A 199 7.92 3.13 8.50
N THR A 200 8.12 4.45 8.60
CA THR A 200 8.09 5.35 7.46
C THR A 200 9.45 6.01 7.26
N VAL A 201 10.04 5.84 6.08
CA VAL A 201 11.36 6.41 5.75
C VAL A 201 11.32 7.93 5.58
N LYS A 202 10.16 8.47 5.26
CA LYS A 202 9.95 9.92 5.08
C LYS A 202 8.79 10.41 5.96
N ASN A 203 7.88 11.17 5.42
CA ASN A 203 6.77 11.76 6.15
C ASN A 203 5.61 10.78 6.29
N LYS A 204 5.04 10.69 7.49
CA LYS A 204 3.72 10.11 7.73
C LYS A 204 2.70 11.24 7.80
N LYS A 205 1.56 11.06 7.12
CA LYS A 205 0.41 11.98 7.17
C LYS A 205 -0.84 11.19 7.49
N GLU A 206 -1.61 11.67 8.44
CA GLU A 206 -2.91 11.12 8.81
C GLU A 206 -3.97 12.21 8.67
N TYR A 207 -5.07 11.89 8.01
CA TYR A 207 -6.19 12.79 7.83
C TYR A 207 -7.47 12.06 8.22
N THR A 208 -8.21 12.63 9.16
CA THR A 208 -9.52 12.14 9.58
C THR A 208 -10.53 13.22 9.35
N GLN A 209 -11.57 12.95 8.56
CA GLN A 209 -12.59 13.97 8.22
C GLN A 209 -13.61 14.20 9.33
N GLU A 210 -13.87 13.18 10.15
CA GLU A 210 -14.86 13.25 11.22
C GLU A 210 -14.19 13.07 12.57
N ASN A 211 -14.25 11.88 13.15
CA ASN A 211 -13.75 11.60 14.49
C ASN A 211 -12.50 10.72 14.46
N ASN A 212 -11.53 11.06 15.27
CA ASN A 212 -10.38 10.21 15.55
C ASN A 212 -10.41 9.82 17.04
N LEU A 213 -10.47 8.53 17.32
CA LEU A 213 -10.41 7.99 18.67
C LEU A 213 -9.13 7.19 18.85
N LEU A 214 -8.28 7.61 19.78
CA LEU A 214 -7.15 6.86 20.26
C LEU A 214 -7.45 6.37 21.68
N HIS A 215 -7.50 5.05 21.88
CA HIS A 215 -7.64 4.41 23.17
C HIS A 215 -6.46 3.51 23.44
N VAL A 216 -5.76 3.72 24.53
CA VAL A 216 -4.56 2.95 24.91
C VAL A 216 -4.74 2.48 26.35
N ASP A 217 -4.85 1.17 26.56
CA ASP A 217 -4.97 0.59 27.91
C ASP A 217 -3.64 0.60 28.68
N GLY A 218 -2.54 0.63 27.99
CA GLY A 218 -1.18 0.65 28.55
C GLY A 218 -0.57 2.04 28.52
N GLU A 219 0.70 2.11 28.22
CA GLU A 219 1.47 3.35 28.14
C GLU A 219 1.46 3.93 26.72
N GLN A 220 1.36 5.23 26.62
CA GLN A 220 1.62 5.96 25.38
C GLN A 220 2.89 6.78 25.53
N ASN A 221 3.87 6.53 24.66
CA ASN A 221 5.14 7.26 24.62
C ASN A 221 5.26 8.01 23.30
N GLU A 222 5.59 9.28 23.36
CA GLU A 222 5.85 10.14 22.20
C GLU A 222 7.24 10.76 22.33
N TYR A 223 8.04 10.65 21.28
CA TYR A 223 9.36 11.25 21.20
C TYR A 223 9.53 12.02 19.90
N VAL A 224 9.70 13.33 20.00
CA VAL A 224 9.88 14.23 18.86
C VAL A 224 11.19 14.99 19.01
N LYS A 225 12.08 14.86 18.03
CA LYS A 225 13.41 15.52 18.06
C LYS A 225 13.38 17.01 17.74
N LYS A 226 12.32 17.49 17.14
CA LYS A 226 12.17 18.88 16.69
C LYS A 226 10.89 19.45 17.27
N ASP A 227 10.33 20.44 16.60
CA ASP A 227 9.15 21.15 17.06
C ASP A 227 7.89 20.29 17.02
N VAL A 228 7.07 20.41 18.04
CA VAL A 228 5.69 19.95 18.07
C VAL A 228 4.78 21.16 17.96
N ASN A 229 3.91 21.19 16.97
CA ASN A 229 2.93 22.24 16.77
C ASN A 229 1.53 21.65 16.89
N GLU A 230 0.79 22.07 17.91
CA GLU A 230 -0.59 21.66 18.15
C GLU A 230 -1.51 22.87 17.99
N LYS A 231 -2.62 22.68 17.31
CA LYS A 231 -3.63 23.71 17.12
C LYS A 231 -5.02 23.12 17.31
N TYR A 232 -5.77 23.72 18.21
CA TYR A 232 -7.16 23.40 18.51
C TYR A 232 -8.03 24.61 18.21
N ASP A 233 -8.97 24.48 17.28
CA ASP A 233 -9.89 25.56 16.93
C ASP A 233 -11.10 25.62 17.87
N ALA A 234 -11.24 24.64 18.76
CA ALA A 234 -12.28 24.57 19.79
C ALA A 234 -11.66 24.22 21.15
N ASN A 235 -12.36 23.50 21.99
CA ASN A 235 -11.91 23.17 23.33
C ASN A 235 -10.83 22.11 23.34
N HIS A 236 -9.80 22.29 24.13
CA HIS A 236 -8.84 21.28 24.53
C HIS A 236 -9.01 20.93 25.99
N ASN A 237 -9.50 19.71 26.29
CA ASN A 237 -9.73 19.26 27.66
C ASN A 237 -8.66 18.24 28.05
N LEU A 238 -7.91 18.55 29.12
CA LEU A 238 -6.92 17.63 29.70
C LEU A 238 -7.38 17.23 31.11
N ASN A 239 -7.49 15.93 31.36
CA ASN A 239 -7.82 15.38 32.67
C ASN A 239 -6.75 14.39 33.10
N VAL A 240 -5.96 14.72 34.10
CA VAL A 240 -4.89 13.85 34.63
C VAL A 240 -5.30 13.41 36.03
N LYS A 241 -5.59 12.12 36.20
CA LYS A 241 -6.06 11.58 37.50
C LYS A 241 -4.96 11.48 38.56
N SER A 242 -3.71 11.47 38.16
CA SER A 242 -2.55 11.34 39.06
C SER A 242 -1.66 12.56 38.94
N ASN A 243 -0.46 12.42 38.46
CA ASN A 243 0.53 13.50 38.42
C ASN A 243 0.71 14.03 36.99
N GLU A 244 0.84 15.33 36.88
CA GLU A 244 1.35 15.99 35.68
C GLU A 244 2.73 16.60 36.02
N LYS A 245 3.71 16.36 35.17
CA LYS A 245 5.04 16.97 35.24
C LYS A 245 5.31 17.72 33.95
N LEU A 246 5.60 19.03 34.09
CA LEU A 246 6.05 19.85 32.96
C LEU A 246 7.46 20.38 33.28
N GLU A 247 8.40 20.10 32.39
CA GLU A 247 9.78 20.54 32.48
C GLU A 247 10.14 21.31 31.20
N VAL A 248 10.55 22.57 31.35
CA VAL A 248 10.87 23.48 30.25
C VAL A 248 12.27 23.98 30.42
N GLY A 249 13.17 23.61 29.50
CA GLY A 249 14.61 23.92 29.60
C GLY A 249 14.97 25.38 29.26
N SER A 250 14.05 26.17 28.70
CA SER A 250 14.25 27.57 28.37
C SER A 250 13.00 28.38 28.74
N ASP A 251 12.44 29.12 27.83
CA ASP A 251 11.35 30.06 28.10
C ASP A 251 9.97 29.36 28.01
N ARG A 252 9.06 29.73 28.89
CA ARG A 252 7.66 29.37 28.81
C ARG A 252 6.80 30.64 28.75
N THR A 253 6.04 30.76 27.68
CA THR A 253 5.06 31.85 27.53
C THR A 253 3.65 31.26 27.59
N ARG A 254 2.79 31.88 28.43
CA ARG A 254 1.35 31.57 28.52
C ARG A 254 0.54 32.83 28.32
N LYS A 255 -0.39 32.82 27.39
CA LYS A 255 -1.31 33.91 27.14
C LYS A 255 -2.75 33.42 27.24
N VAL A 256 -3.54 34.00 28.11
CA VAL A 256 -4.96 33.72 28.32
C VAL A 256 -5.76 34.96 27.94
N GLY A 257 -6.64 34.84 26.95
CA GLY A 257 -7.45 35.96 26.46
C GLY A 257 -8.68 36.29 27.33
N GLY A 258 -9.05 35.38 28.23
CA GLY A 258 -10.15 35.52 29.17
C GLY A 258 -9.68 35.33 30.61
N ASN A 259 -10.48 34.67 31.41
CA ASN A 259 -10.16 34.40 32.82
C ASN A 259 -9.25 33.19 32.96
N GLU A 260 -8.30 33.25 33.88
CA GLU A 260 -7.54 32.10 34.34
C GLU A 260 -7.88 31.81 35.81
N ASN A 261 -8.36 30.60 36.10
CA ASN A 261 -8.65 30.12 37.44
C ASN A 261 -7.67 29.03 37.85
N VAL A 262 -6.93 29.26 38.92
CA VAL A 262 -6.02 28.25 39.50
C VAL A 262 -6.49 27.94 40.91
N THR A 263 -6.83 26.65 41.15
CA THR A 263 -7.22 26.16 42.47
C THR A 263 -6.27 25.07 42.91
N VAL A 264 -5.63 25.28 44.07
CA VAL A 264 -4.70 24.31 44.66
C VAL A 264 -5.20 23.96 46.05
N SER A 265 -5.62 22.71 46.27
CA SER A 265 -6.13 22.26 47.57
C SER A 265 -5.03 22.02 48.60
N GLY A 266 -3.80 21.86 48.16
CA GLY A 266 -2.61 21.71 49.01
C GLY A 266 -1.73 22.97 49.00
N ASN A 267 -0.43 22.78 49.00
CA ASN A 267 0.53 23.85 48.96
C ASN A 267 0.87 24.24 47.51
N GLN A 268 0.94 25.51 47.24
CA GLN A 268 1.54 26.04 46.00
C GLN A 268 2.89 26.70 46.37
N ASN A 269 3.97 26.24 45.76
CA ASN A 269 5.30 26.79 45.92
C ASN A 269 5.72 27.48 44.63
N ILE A 270 6.04 28.77 44.69
CA ILE A 270 6.60 29.53 43.57
C ILE A 270 7.99 29.98 44.01
N ASN A 271 9.02 29.54 43.30
CA ASN A 271 10.41 29.92 43.57
C ASN A 271 10.99 30.59 42.33
N VAL A 272 11.33 31.89 42.46
CA VAL A 272 11.90 32.69 41.38
C VAL A 272 13.24 33.22 41.82
N SER A 273 14.32 32.78 41.11
CA SER A 273 15.67 33.24 41.42
C SER A 273 15.97 34.66 40.96
N GLY A 274 15.15 35.20 40.07
CA GLY A 274 15.22 36.59 39.58
C GLY A 274 14.10 37.45 40.17
N SER A 275 13.53 38.31 39.37
CA SER A 275 12.42 39.16 39.76
C SER A 275 11.08 38.54 39.39
N GLU A 276 10.13 38.57 40.27
CA GLU A 276 8.71 38.34 40.00
C GLU A 276 7.97 39.67 39.92
N THR A 277 7.21 39.88 38.85
CA THR A 277 6.38 41.07 38.69
C THR A 277 4.92 40.66 38.54
N ILE A 278 4.09 41.12 39.46
CA ILE A 278 2.64 40.96 39.42
C ILE A 278 1.99 42.34 39.21
N SER A 279 1.25 42.48 38.12
CA SER A 279 0.55 43.75 37.81
C SER A 279 -0.92 43.45 37.50
N ALA A 280 -1.79 44.21 38.08
CA ALA A 280 -3.23 44.17 37.82
C ALA A 280 -3.78 45.56 37.59
N GLY A 281 -4.84 45.70 36.78
CA GLY A 281 -5.48 47.01 36.52
C GLY A 281 -6.10 47.64 37.78
N PRO A 282 -7.22 47.09 38.30
CA PRO A 282 -7.91 47.71 39.42
C PRO A 282 -7.36 47.31 40.80
N SER A 283 -6.98 46.03 41.00
CA SER A 283 -6.53 45.59 42.33
C SER A 283 -5.79 44.26 42.29
N ILE A 284 -4.93 44.03 43.28
CA ILE A 284 -4.39 42.76 43.69
C ILE A 284 -4.86 42.52 45.12
N THR A 285 -5.63 41.47 45.35
CA THR A 285 -6.09 41.10 46.68
C THR A 285 -5.37 39.87 47.18
N MET A 286 -4.72 39.98 48.32
CA MET A 286 -4.09 38.85 49.02
C MET A 286 -4.77 38.69 50.38
N SER A 287 -5.21 37.47 50.71
CA SER A 287 -5.79 37.17 52.00
C SER A 287 -5.15 35.90 52.55
N ALA A 288 -4.56 36.02 53.74
CA ALA A 288 -3.94 34.90 54.44
C ALA A 288 -3.91 35.17 55.95
N GLY A 289 -3.74 34.12 56.78
CA GLY A 289 -3.52 34.28 58.21
C GLY A 289 -2.24 35.08 58.52
N VAL A 290 -1.20 34.91 57.70
CA VAL A 290 0.07 35.69 57.79
C VAL A 290 0.55 36.01 56.38
N ILE A 291 0.82 37.25 56.08
CA ILE A 291 1.53 37.74 54.90
C ILE A 291 2.87 38.29 55.35
N LYS A 292 3.98 37.72 54.92
CA LYS A 292 5.33 38.25 55.20
C LYS A 292 5.90 38.80 53.89
N LEU A 293 6.29 40.05 53.89
CA LEU A 293 7.00 40.76 52.85
C LEU A 293 8.38 41.16 53.42
N ASN A 294 9.45 40.67 52.80
CA ASN A 294 10.82 40.98 53.20
C ASN A 294 11.39 42.11 52.35
#